data_cf7aac841e5d10c1de43604d4456dd5e
#
_entry.id   cf7aac841e5d10c1de43604d4456dd5e
#
_cell.length_a   1.000
_cell.length_b   1.000
_cell.length_c   1.000
_cell.angle_alpha   90.00
_cell.angle_beta   90.00
_cell.angle_gamma   90.00
#
_symmetry.space_group_name_H-M   'P 1'
#
loop_
_entity.id
_entity.type
_entity.pdbx_description
1 polymer ?
#
loop_
_entity_poly.entity_id
_entity_poly.type
_entity_poly.pdbx_seq_one_letter_code
_entity_poly.pdbx_strand_id
1 'polypeptide(L)'
;MAKMKSAIQPVRRQRGFTLMELIVATAILTILTMMALPLARVTIQRERERELRRDLWEMRDAIDRYKDAAEQGKFQTKVDTMNYPPDLETLAKGVEGQGGKKYRFLRSIPTDPMTKSTEWGLRSMQDDADADSWGGQNVFDVYSKSDGTALDGTKYKDW
;
A
#
# COMPACT_ATOMS: atom_id res chain seq x y z
N MET A 1 -56.41 44.19 -41.39
CA MET A 1 -55.00 44.33 -41.74
C MET A 1 -54.19 44.33 -40.43
N ALA A 2 -53.63 43.19 -40.08
CA ALA A 2 -52.80 43.05 -38.88
C ALA A 2 -51.30 43.15 -39.27
N LYS A 3 -50.63 44.19 -38.76
CA LYS A 3 -49.18 44.40 -38.94
C LYS A 3 -48.40 43.47 -38.01
N MET A 4 -47.79 42.44 -38.57
CA MET A 4 -46.83 41.60 -37.87
C MET A 4 -45.53 42.37 -37.60
N LYS A 5 -45.26 42.70 -36.33
CA LYS A 5 -43.95 43.25 -35.90
C LYS A 5 -42.93 42.12 -35.81
N SER A 6 -42.03 42.07 -36.76
CA SER A 6 -40.86 41.21 -36.72
C SER A 6 -39.94 41.70 -35.59
N ALA A 7 -39.75 40.93 -34.53
CA ALA A 7 -38.82 41.20 -33.49
C ALA A 7 -37.43 40.76 -33.96
N ILE A 8 -36.57 41.71 -34.26
CA ILE A 8 -35.14 41.48 -34.56
C ILE A 8 -34.45 41.12 -33.24
N GLN A 9 -34.06 39.86 -33.11
CA GLN A 9 -33.24 39.44 -31.97
C GLN A 9 -31.81 40.00 -32.09
N PRO A 10 -31.23 40.56 -31.01
CA PRO A 10 -29.88 41.08 -31.05
C PRO A 10 -28.87 39.94 -31.25
N VAL A 11 -28.09 40.01 -32.30
CA VAL A 11 -26.96 39.09 -32.55
C VAL A 11 -25.95 39.27 -31.39
N ARG A 12 -25.84 38.23 -30.58
CA ARG A 12 -24.84 38.16 -29.49
C ARG A 12 -23.46 38.20 -30.13
N ARG A 13 -22.74 39.32 -30.01
CA ARG A 13 -21.34 39.45 -30.46
C ARG A 13 -20.50 38.42 -29.70
N GLN A 14 -20.07 37.37 -30.37
CA GLN A 14 -19.05 36.45 -29.88
C GLN A 14 -17.72 37.20 -29.87
N ARG A 15 -17.23 37.47 -28.65
CA ARG A 15 -15.89 38.01 -28.45
C ARG A 15 -14.91 36.86 -28.58
N GLY A 16 -14.09 36.85 -29.62
CA GLY A 16 -12.93 35.94 -29.73
C GLY A 16 -11.81 36.35 -28.79
N PHE A 17 -11.05 35.38 -28.35
CA PHE A 17 -9.83 35.63 -27.55
C PHE A 17 -8.76 36.29 -28.44
N THR A 18 -8.00 37.25 -27.87
CA THR A 18 -6.84 37.79 -28.54
C THR A 18 -5.64 36.83 -28.41
N LEU A 19 -4.70 36.89 -29.36
CA LEU A 19 -3.48 36.08 -29.32
C LEU A 19 -2.69 36.34 -28.00
N MET A 20 -2.66 37.58 -27.56
CA MET A 20 -1.98 37.99 -26.30
C MET A 20 -2.63 37.36 -25.08
N GLU A 21 -3.96 37.31 -25.01
CA GLU A 21 -4.70 36.67 -23.91
C GLU A 21 -4.45 35.15 -23.85
N LEU A 22 -4.35 34.49 -25.03
CA LEU A 22 -4.00 33.09 -25.11
C LEU A 22 -2.58 32.81 -24.59
N ILE A 23 -1.60 33.66 -24.97
CA ILE A 23 -0.21 33.52 -24.51
C ILE A 23 -0.12 33.71 -22.99
N VAL A 24 -0.79 34.72 -22.44
CA VAL A 24 -0.80 34.96 -20.99
C VAL A 24 -1.49 33.82 -20.25
N ALA A 25 -2.63 33.36 -20.73
CA ALA A 25 -3.36 32.23 -20.12
C ALA A 25 -2.52 30.94 -20.11
N THR A 26 -1.86 30.61 -21.22
CA THR A 26 -1.01 29.42 -21.30
C THR A 26 0.23 29.53 -20.42
N ALA A 27 0.82 30.72 -20.30
CA ALA A 27 1.96 30.97 -19.39
C ALA A 27 1.56 30.73 -17.93
N ILE A 28 0.43 31.28 -17.50
CA ILE A 28 -0.09 31.07 -16.12
C ILE A 28 -0.38 29.58 -15.87
N LEU A 29 -1.06 28.89 -16.79
CA LEU A 29 -1.36 27.47 -16.67
C LEU A 29 -0.08 26.62 -16.57
N THR A 30 0.96 26.96 -17.33
CA THR A 30 2.24 26.25 -17.29
C THR A 30 2.90 26.40 -15.91
N ILE A 31 2.92 27.60 -15.35
CA ILE A 31 3.48 27.85 -14.00
C ILE A 31 2.71 27.07 -12.95
N LEU A 32 1.38 27.11 -12.97
CA LEU A 32 0.54 26.38 -12.02
C LEU A 32 0.76 24.86 -12.12
N THR A 33 0.89 24.33 -13.32
CA THR A 33 1.13 22.91 -13.55
C THR A 33 2.48 22.46 -13.00
N MET A 34 3.53 23.27 -13.16
CA MET A 34 4.87 22.99 -12.62
C MET A 34 4.87 22.85 -11.09
N MET A 35 4.03 23.61 -10.39
CA MET A 35 3.91 23.54 -8.93
C MET A 35 3.03 22.35 -8.47
N ALA A 36 2.04 21.95 -9.24
CA ALA A 36 1.10 20.89 -8.87
C ALA A 36 1.72 19.48 -8.92
N LEU A 37 2.61 19.21 -9.88
CA LEU A 37 3.21 17.89 -10.08
C LEU A 37 4.02 17.37 -8.88
N PRO A 38 4.95 18.11 -8.26
CA PRO A 38 5.71 17.62 -7.10
C PRO A 38 4.81 17.34 -5.90
N LEU A 39 3.80 18.17 -5.67
CA LEU A 39 2.85 17.98 -4.58
C LEU A 39 2.05 16.68 -4.72
N ALA A 40 1.58 16.36 -5.93
CA ALA A 40 0.87 15.13 -6.21
C ALA A 40 1.73 13.89 -5.94
N ARG A 41 3.02 13.90 -6.30
CA ARG A 41 3.95 12.78 -6.03
C ARG A 41 4.11 12.51 -4.54
N VAL A 42 4.31 13.56 -3.74
CA VAL A 42 4.44 13.44 -2.27
C VAL A 42 3.16 12.88 -1.66
N THR A 43 1.99 13.29 -2.13
CA THR A 43 0.70 12.79 -1.62
C THR A 43 0.52 11.30 -1.92
N ILE A 44 0.84 10.87 -3.15
CA ILE A 44 0.78 9.46 -3.54
C ILE A 44 1.77 8.60 -2.73
N GLN A 45 2.99 9.11 -2.50
CA GLN A 45 3.98 8.41 -1.71
C GLN A 45 3.52 8.25 -0.26
N ARG A 46 2.98 9.29 0.36
CA ARG A 46 2.40 9.23 1.73
C ARG A 46 1.30 8.17 1.85
N GLU A 47 0.44 8.07 0.85
CA GLU A 47 -0.63 7.07 0.86
C GLU A 47 -0.08 5.65 0.81
N ARG A 48 0.89 5.39 -0.08
CA ARG A 48 1.58 4.08 -0.15
C ARG A 48 2.33 3.74 1.14
N GLU A 49 2.98 4.73 1.77
CA GLU A 49 3.66 4.53 3.06
C GLU A 49 2.69 4.16 4.19
N ARG A 50 1.50 4.78 4.22
CA ARG A 50 0.45 4.42 5.17
C ARG A 50 -0.08 3.01 4.93
N GLU A 51 -0.29 2.65 3.67
CA GLU A 51 -0.72 1.31 3.28
C GLU A 51 0.32 0.28 3.68
N LEU A 52 1.61 0.51 3.37
CA LEU A 52 2.70 -0.37 3.75
C LEU A 52 2.76 -0.61 5.28
N ARG A 53 2.70 0.46 6.08
CA ARG A 53 2.69 0.34 7.56
C ARG A 53 1.50 -0.45 8.07
N ARG A 54 0.33 -0.25 7.50
CA ARG A 54 -0.88 -1.02 7.86
C ARG A 54 -0.72 -2.50 7.52
N ASP A 55 -0.19 -2.81 6.33
CA ASP A 55 -0.03 -4.18 5.86
C ASP A 55 1.03 -4.93 6.67
N LEU A 56 2.15 -4.28 7.01
CA LEU A 56 3.16 -4.82 7.93
C LEU A 56 2.57 -5.09 9.30
N TRP A 57 1.81 -4.15 9.85
CA TRP A 57 1.16 -4.33 11.15
C TRP A 57 0.14 -5.49 11.12
N GLU A 58 -0.67 -5.61 10.08
CA GLU A 58 -1.65 -6.71 9.93
C GLU A 58 -0.95 -8.08 9.87
N MET A 59 0.17 -8.18 9.15
CA MET A 59 0.94 -9.43 9.07
C MET A 59 1.62 -9.77 10.40
N ARG A 60 2.24 -8.80 11.08
CA ARG A 60 2.85 -8.98 12.39
C ARG A 60 1.83 -9.40 13.45
N ASP A 61 0.67 -8.75 13.47
CA ASP A 61 -0.44 -9.13 14.35
C ASP A 61 -0.95 -10.57 14.05
N ALA A 62 -0.98 -10.97 12.79
CA ALA A 62 -1.34 -12.34 12.41
C ALA A 62 -0.30 -13.37 12.86
N ILE A 63 1.00 -13.05 12.79
CA ILE A 63 2.10 -13.86 13.29
C ILE A 63 1.98 -14.05 14.82
N ASP A 64 1.76 -12.96 15.55
CA ASP A 64 1.60 -12.98 17.00
C ASP A 64 0.38 -13.80 17.43
N ARG A 65 -0.76 -13.62 16.76
CA ARG A 65 -1.97 -14.43 17.01
C ARG A 65 -1.78 -15.91 16.70
N TYR A 66 -0.97 -16.24 15.68
CA TYR A 66 -0.61 -17.64 15.40
C TYR A 66 0.19 -18.24 16.54
N LYS A 67 1.24 -17.51 17.00
CA LYS A 67 2.07 -17.91 18.13
C LYS A 67 1.25 -18.14 19.40
N ASP A 68 0.41 -17.18 19.75
CA ASP A 68 -0.48 -17.29 20.93
C ASP A 68 -1.38 -18.51 20.86
N ALA A 69 -1.94 -18.79 19.68
CA ALA A 69 -2.80 -19.96 19.49
C ALA A 69 -2.02 -21.28 19.57
N ALA A 70 -0.79 -21.30 19.08
CA ALA A 70 0.13 -22.44 19.20
C ALA A 70 0.53 -22.69 20.64
N GLU A 71 0.89 -21.67 21.40
CA GLU A 71 1.23 -21.75 22.82
C GLU A 71 0.03 -22.21 23.68
N GLN A 72 -1.19 -21.88 23.30
CA GLN A 72 -2.42 -22.37 23.90
C GLN A 72 -2.76 -23.82 23.50
N GLY A 73 -1.93 -24.47 22.67
CA GLY A 73 -2.14 -25.85 22.27
C GLY A 73 -3.35 -26.07 21.34
N LYS A 74 -3.85 -25.02 20.66
CA LYS A 74 -5.00 -25.14 19.75
C LYS A 74 -4.72 -26.02 18.54
N PHE A 75 -3.46 -26.11 18.14
CA PHE A 75 -2.94 -26.98 17.07
C PHE A 75 -1.49 -27.37 17.36
N GLN A 76 -0.97 -28.35 16.66
CA GLN A 76 0.41 -28.80 16.81
C GLN A 76 1.32 -28.02 15.88
N THR A 77 2.46 -27.58 16.38
CA THR A 77 3.54 -26.95 15.63
C THR A 77 4.75 -27.87 15.54
N LYS A 78 5.63 -27.63 14.57
CA LYS A 78 6.92 -28.32 14.51
C LYS A 78 7.83 -27.78 15.61
N VAL A 79 8.64 -28.65 16.21
CA VAL A 79 9.52 -28.30 17.35
C VAL A 79 10.50 -27.18 17.00
N ASP A 80 10.99 -27.14 15.78
CA ASP A 80 12.02 -26.18 15.33
C ASP A 80 11.48 -24.77 15.02
N THR A 81 10.15 -24.58 15.00
CA THR A 81 9.54 -23.29 14.62
C THR A 81 9.37 -22.32 15.81
N MET A 82 9.64 -22.74 17.03
CA MET A 82 9.41 -21.92 18.26
C MET A 82 7.97 -21.38 18.36
N ASN A 83 7.00 -22.14 17.86
CA ASN A 83 5.57 -21.76 17.77
C ASN A 83 5.25 -20.63 16.78
N TYR A 84 6.20 -20.15 16.00
CA TYR A 84 5.97 -19.23 14.90
C TYR A 84 5.53 -19.97 13.62
N PRO A 85 4.83 -19.31 12.69
CA PRO A 85 4.42 -19.93 11.43
C PRO A 85 5.64 -20.28 10.56
N PRO A 86 5.58 -21.41 9.82
CA PRO A 86 6.67 -21.80 8.92
C PRO A 86 6.78 -20.89 7.68
N ASP A 87 5.67 -20.30 7.26
CA ASP A 87 5.55 -19.42 6.10
C ASP A 87 4.29 -18.54 6.22
N LEU A 88 4.21 -17.47 5.40
CA LEU A 88 3.06 -16.56 5.36
C LEU A 88 1.80 -17.25 4.77
N GLU A 89 1.98 -18.25 3.92
CA GLU A 89 0.85 -18.97 3.34
C GLU A 89 0.08 -19.74 4.39
N THR A 90 0.77 -20.27 5.40
CA THR A 90 0.15 -20.96 6.54
C THR A 90 -0.82 -20.06 7.29
N LEU A 91 -0.51 -18.75 7.43
CA LEU A 91 -1.41 -17.78 8.04
C LEU A 91 -2.68 -17.55 7.21
N ALA A 92 -2.53 -17.53 5.88
CA ALA A 92 -3.64 -17.30 4.95
C ALA A 92 -4.47 -18.57 4.67
N LYS A 93 -3.82 -19.71 4.50
CA LYS A 93 -4.49 -21.02 4.30
C LYS A 93 -5.13 -21.53 5.59
N GLY A 94 -4.49 -21.21 6.74
CA GLY A 94 -4.89 -21.67 8.06
C GLY A 94 -4.38 -23.08 8.40
N VAL A 95 -4.39 -23.38 9.69
CA VAL A 95 -3.98 -24.67 10.25
C VAL A 95 -5.17 -25.42 10.84
N GLU A 96 -5.14 -26.75 10.75
CA GLU A 96 -6.12 -27.61 11.38
C GLU A 96 -5.77 -27.78 12.85
N GLY A 97 -6.72 -27.45 13.71
CA GLY A 97 -6.57 -27.61 15.14
C GLY A 97 -7.30 -28.84 15.67
N GLN A 98 -7.27 -29.00 16.98
CA GLN A 98 -7.95 -30.09 17.66
C GLN A 98 -9.45 -30.07 17.38
N GLY A 99 -10.02 -31.24 17.08
CA GLY A 99 -11.45 -31.39 16.78
C GLY A 99 -11.85 -30.98 15.35
N GLY A 100 -10.89 -30.85 14.40
CA GLY A 100 -11.18 -30.52 12.99
C GLY A 100 -11.52 -29.03 12.76
N LYS A 101 -11.31 -28.18 13.76
CA LYS A 101 -11.51 -26.74 13.62
C LYS A 101 -10.34 -26.12 12.89
N LYS A 102 -10.60 -25.34 11.82
CA LYS A 102 -9.59 -24.62 11.06
C LYS A 102 -9.38 -23.21 11.63
N TYR A 103 -8.14 -22.87 11.97
CA TYR A 103 -7.74 -21.57 12.43
C TYR A 103 -7.04 -20.81 11.30
N ARG A 104 -7.57 -19.65 10.93
CA ARG A 104 -7.00 -18.76 9.92
C ARG A 104 -6.66 -17.43 10.60
N PHE A 105 -5.48 -16.90 10.34
CA PHE A 105 -4.95 -15.70 10.99
C PHE A 105 -4.88 -14.50 10.05
N LEU A 106 -4.76 -14.76 8.74
CA LEU A 106 -4.72 -13.74 7.70
C LEU A 106 -5.76 -14.08 6.61
N ARG A 107 -6.42 -13.09 6.04
CA ARG A 107 -7.40 -13.32 4.94
C ARG A 107 -6.70 -13.66 3.63
N SER A 108 -5.67 -12.90 3.31
CA SER A 108 -4.79 -13.07 2.15
C SER A 108 -3.48 -12.36 2.46
N ILE A 109 -2.39 -12.77 1.83
CA ILE A 109 -1.13 -12.06 1.90
C ILE A 109 -1.31 -10.73 1.15
N PRO A 110 -1.12 -9.57 1.80
CA PRO A 110 -1.27 -8.27 1.15
C PRO A 110 -0.20 -8.06 0.07
N THR A 111 -0.50 -7.18 -0.89
CA THR A 111 0.48 -6.77 -1.91
C THR A 111 1.26 -5.57 -1.40
N ASP A 112 2.57 -5.66 -1.37
CA ASP A 112 3.44 -4.54 -1.00
C ASP A 112 3.23 -3.35 -1.97
N PRO A 113 2.78 -2.19 -1.49
CA PRO A 113 2.50 -1.02 -2.35
C PRO A 113 3.76 -0.41 -2.96
N MET A 114 4.98 -0.74 -2.44
CA MET A 114 6.24 -0.23 -2.96
C MET A 114 6.78 -1.11 -4.09
N THR A 115 6.77 -2.44 -3.93
CA THR A 115 7.28 -3.40 -4.93
C THR A 115 6.19 -3.87 -5.90
N LYS A 116 4.91 -3.72 -5.53
CA LYS A 116 3.73 -4.26 -6.23
C LYS A 116 3.75 -5.80 -6.34
N SER A 117 4.41 -6.45 -5.40
CA SER A 117 4.53 -7.91 -5.29
C SER A 117 3.91 -8.39 -3.97
N THR A 118 3.53 -9.66 -3.93
CA THR A 118 3.16 -10.37 -2.69
C THR A 118 4.36 -11.04 -2.04
N GLU A 119 5.58 -10.82 -2.58
CA GLU A 119 6.82 -11.35 -2.04
C GLU A 119 7.38 -10.39 -0.99
N TRP A 120 7.21 -10.73 0.27
CA TRP A 120 7.77 -10.02 1.40
C TRP A 120 9.15 -10.54 1.78
N GLY A 121 9.97 -9.69 2.38
CA GLY A 121 11.15 -10.13 3.10
C GLY A 121 10.71 -10.78 4.41
N LEU A 122 11.39 -11.86 4.79
CA LEU A 122 11.09 -12.63 5.99
C LEU A 122 12.31 -12.66 6.89
N ARG A 123 12.08 -12.71 8.20
CA ARG A 123 13.11 -12.96 9.20
C ARG A 123 12.64 -14.05 10.15
N SER A 124 13.54 -14.96 10.49
CA SER A 124 13.33 -15.94 11.56
C SER A 124 13.70 -15.35 12.91
N MET A 125 13.19 -15.93 13.99
CA MET A 125 13.55 -15.52 15.35
C MET A 125 15.05 -15.67 15.64
N GLN A 126 15.73 -16.56 14.91
CA GLN A 126 17.14 -16.86 15.03
C GLN A 126 18.04 -15.97 14.15
N ASP A 127 17.45 -15.23 13.20
CA ASP A 127 18.21 -14.36 12.32
C ASP A 127 18.62 -13.06 13.04
N ASP A 128 19.70 -12.45 12.60
CA ASP A 128 20.07 -11.12 13.08
C ASP A 128 19.04 -10.08 12.63
N ALA A 129 18.86 -9.03 13.41
CA ALA A 129 17.83 -8.00 13.17
C ALA A 129 18.02 -7.27 11.82
N ASP A 130 19.24 -7.22 11.31
CA ASP A 130 19.66 -6.61 10.04
C ASP A 130 19.95 -7.64 8.94
N ALA A 131 19.61 -8.92 9.16
CA ALA A 131 19.83 -9.96 8.17
C ALA A 131 19.05 -9.68 6.88
N ASP A 132 19.77 -9.74 5.74
CA ASP A 132 19.19 -9.61 4.40
C ASP A 132 18.69 -10.95 3.83
N SER A 133 18.95 -12.07 4.56
CA SER A 133 18.56 -13.43 4.16
C SER A 133 17.73 -14.10 5.25
N TRP A 134 16.68 -14.80 4.83
CA TRP A 134 15.85 -15.56 5.73
C TRP A 134 16.44 -16.94 6.03
N GLY A 135 16.54 -17.30 7.32
CA GLY A 135 17.07 -18.59 7.78
C GLY A 135 16.16 -19.78 7.51
N GLY A 136 14.88 -19.55 7.13
CA GLY A 136 13.96 -20.59 6.67
C GLY A 136 13.30 -21.44 7.77
N GLN A 137 13.61 -21.21 9.06
CA GLN A 137 13.07 -22.01 10.16
C GLN A 137 11.63 -21.62 10.51
N ASN A 138 11.34 -20.35 10.53
CA ASN A 138 10.04 -19.78 10.88
C ASN A 138 9.93 -18.34 10.37
N VAL A 139 8.73 -17.77 10.47
CA VAL A 139 8.49 -16.35 10.16
C VAL A 139 8.19 -15.63 11.47
N PHE A 140 9.19 -14.90 11.96
CA PHE A 140 9.09 -14.04 13.14
C PHE A 140 8.71 -12.62 12.76
N ASP A 141 9.34 -12.07 11.71
CA ASP A 141 9.08 -10.71 11.23
C ASP A 141 9.03 -10.66 9.72
N VAL A 142 8.40 -9.59 9.21
CA VAL A 142 8.23 -9.31 7.78
C VAL A 142 8.64 -7.88 7.48
N TYR A 143 9.22 -7.66 6.30
CA TYR A 143 9.64 -6.35 5.83
C TYR A 143 9.44 -6.20 4.31
N SER A 144 9.41 -4.95 3.82
CA SER A 144 9.35 -4.68 2.38
C SER A 144 10.70 -4.94 1.71
N LYS A 145 10.70 -5.63 0.57
CA LYS A 145 11.90 -5.82 -0.27
C LYS A 145 12.26 -4.59 -1.11
N SER A 146 11.63 -3.45 -0.86
CA SER A 146 11.90 -2.21 -1.59
C SER A 146 13.18 -1.53 -1.11
N ASP A 147 14.11 -1.24 -2.04
CA ASP A 147 15.31 -0.42 -1.76
C ASP A 147 15.01 1.08 -1.66
N GLY A 148 13.75 1.48 -1.79
CA GLY A 148 13.32 2.86 -1.75
C GLY A 148 13.48 3.50 -0.37
N THR A 149 13.45 4.83 -0.37
CA THR A 149 13.54 5.66 0.83
C THR A 149 12.22 6.37 1.06
N ALA A 150 11.75 6.33 2.30
CA ALA A 150 10.54 7.00 2.74
C ALA A 150 10.72 8.53 2.82
N LEU A 151 9.60 9.23 2.96
CA LEU A 151 9.60 10.71 3.09
C LEU A 151 10.31 11.19 4.36
N ASP A 152 10.42 10.34 5.38
CA ASP A 152 11.17 10.61 6.63
C ASP A 152 12.67 10.29 6.53
N GLY A 153 13.13 9.76 5.39
CA GLY A 153 14.52 9.40 5.13
C GLY A 153 14.91 7.98 5.53
N THR A 154 14.01 7.18 6.14
CA THR A 154 14.25 5.77 6.45
C THR A 154 14.09 4.89 5.21
N LYS A 155 14.74 3.73 5.18
CA LYS A 155 14.53 2.76 4.10
C LYS A 155 13.32 1.89 4.39
N TYR A 156 12.53 1.54 3.36
CA TYR A 156 11.37 0.67 3.54
C TYR A 156 11.71 -0.72 4.06
N LYS A 157 12.91 -1.23 3.76
CA LYS A 157 13.40 -2.52 4.26
C LYS A 157 13.67 -2.55 5.77
N ASP A 158 13.74 -1.38 6.39
CA ASP A 158 14.02 -1.23 7.82
C ASP A 158 12.73 -1.03 8.65
N TRP A 159 11.56 -1.06 8.00
CA TRP A 159 10.24 -0.82 8.62
C TRP A 159 9.64 -2.06 9.29
#